data_3fac75371970bd6779c4c6cfa1022659
#
_entry.id   3fac75371970bd6779c4c6cfa1022659
#
_cell.length_a   1.000
_cell.length_b   1.000
_cell.length_c   1.000
_cell.angle_alpha   90.00
_cell.angle_beta   90.00
_cell.angle_gamma   90.00
#
_symmetry.space_group_name_H-M   'P 1'
#
loop_
_entity.id
_entity.type
_entity.pdbx_description
1 polymer ?
#
loop_
_entity_poly.entity_id
_entity_poly.type
_entity_poly.pdbx_seq_one_letter_code
_entity_poly.pdbx_strand_id
1 'polypeptide(L)'
;MSILPEIRADIPWPEVVQRLAYENEKLAQRPQGHNGEYFVVCTLYYTPMESGFTFERGFDATPITRPGLHGHKYPRDFLRSVKKEGFGRLREPVNGHDYIRYNGGDSFAFGSKPSGGGGTLVARFSAAAKPGQSGLRRGVAIETPSSTVREVFGSTRWKIVDTGGGLRRWQIDCYYGEDEPLGPGRFMARPRGTTFEYAYSNARIEK
;
A
#
# COMPACT_ATOMS: atom_id res chain seq x y z
N MET A 1 -14.37 27.09 9.26
CA MET A 1 -15.44 26.21 8.77
C MET A 1 -14.98 24.79 8.98
N SER A 2 -15.54 24.09 9.96
CA SER A 2 -15.27 22.64 10.16
C SER A 2 -16.15 21.91 9.17
N ILE A 3 -15.54 21.31 8.15
CA ILE A 3 -16.25 20.39 7.25
C ILE A 3 -16.31 19.06 8.00
N LEU A 4 -17.38 18.86 8.75
CA LEU A 4 -17.68 17.52 9.23
C LEU A 4 -18.05 16.69 8.01
N PRO A 5 -17.43 15.52 7.82
CA PRO A 5 -17.84 14.63 6.75
C PRO A 5 -19.30 14.25 6.94
N GLU A 6 -20.03 14.15 5.85
CA GLU A 6 -21.43 13.76 5.84
C GLU A 6 -21.54 12.36 6.46
N ILE A 7 -22.10 12.28 7.67
CA ILE A 7 -22.27 11.02 8.39
C ILE A 7 -23.48 10.33 7.80
N ARG A 8 -23.26 9.30 7.02
CA ARG A 8 -24.32 8.45 6.50
C ARG A 8 -24.87 7.57 7.63
N ALA A 9 -26.18 7.53 7.75
CA ALA A 9 -26.87 6.79 8.84
C ALA A 9 -26.64 5.27 8.79
N ASP A 10 -26.17 4.76 7.68
CA ASP A 10 -25.90 3.34 7.43
C ASP A 10 -24.47 2.90 7.83
N ILE A 11 -23.62 3.81 8.27
CA ILE A 11 -22.26 3.48 8.71
C ILE A 11 -22.27 3.14 10.21
N PRO A 12 -21.76 1.97 10.62
CA PRO A 12 -21.65 1.61 12.03
C PRO A 12 -20.85 2.65 12.84
N TRP A 13 -21.31 2.99 14.04
CA TRP A 13 -20.65 3.97 14.91
C TRP A 13 -19.13 3.79 15.08
N PRO A 14 -18.62 2.58 15.31
CA PRO A 14 -17.18 2.37 15.40
C PRO A 14 -16.43 2.83 14.14
N GLU A 15 -16.99 2.62 12.98
CA GLU A 15 -16.41 3.00 11.70
C GLU A 15 -16.42 4.53 11.50
N VAL A 16 -17.50 5.20 11.94
CA VAL A 16 -17.58 6.67 11.94
C VAL A 16 -16.50 7.28 12.85
N VAL A 17 -16.34 6.75 14.06
CA VAL A 17 -15.33 7.21 15.02
C VAL A 17 -13.92 7.00 14.47
N GLN A 18 -13.64 5.86 13.85
CA GLN A 18 -12.36 5.57 13.21
C GLN A 18 -12.06 6.54 12.07
N ARG A 19 -13.05 6.81 11.25
CA ARG A 19 -12.95 7.75 10.13
C ARG A 19 -12.67 9.16 10.62
N LEU A 20 -13.41 9.63 11.61
CA LEU A 20 -13.19 10.93 12.23
C LEU A 20 -11.81 11.02 12.87
N ALA A 21 -11.38 9.98 13.58
CA ALA A 21 -10.04 9.92 14.19
C ALA A 21 -8.92 9.94 13.13
N TYR A 22 -9.13 9.27 12.01
CA TYR A 22 -8.15 9.27 10.91
C TYR A 22 -8.08 10.61 10.18
N GLU A 23 -9.22 11.23 9.89
CA GLU A 23 -9.29 12.52 9.20
C GLU A 23 -8.82 13.67 10.08
N ASN A 24 -8.96 13.53 11.39
CA ASN A 24 -8.47 14.51 12.36
C ASN A 24 -7.17 14.01 13.02
N GLU A 25 -6.02 14.44 12.50
CA GLU A 25 -4.72 14.04 13.05
C GLU A 25 -4.55 14.33 14.57
N LYS A 26 -5.23 15.33 15.11
CA LYS A 26 -5.20 15.60 16.55
C LYS A 26 -5.93 14.54 17.35
N LEU A 27 -7.02 13.99 16.83
CA LEU A 27 -7.73 12.84 17.40
C LEU A 27 -6.96 11.54 17.15
N ALA A 28 -6.32 11.41 16.00
CA ALA A 28 -5.48 10.29 15.65
C ALA A 28 -4.14 10.22 16.39
N GLN A 29 -3.77 11.24 17.16
CA GLN A 29 -2.51 11.22 17.93
C GLN A 29 -2.50 10.13 19.00
N ARG A 30 -3.65 9.69 19.47
CA ARG A 30 -3.78 8.58 20.43
C ARG A 30 -5.06 7.79 20.17
N PRO A 31 -5.17 7.03 19.10
CA PRO A 31 -6.24 6.09 19.00
C PRO A 31 -6.02 5.00 20.05
N GLN A 32 -6.57 5.20 21.22
CA GLN A 32 -6.59 4.18 22.25
C GLN A 32 -7.86 3.38 22.01
N GLY A 33 -7.70 2.19 21.45
CA GLY A 33 -8.66 1.16 21.69
C GLY A 33 -8.56 0.67 23.13
N HIS A 34 -9.63 0.14 23.67
CA HIS A 34 -9.56 -0.57 24.95
C HIS A 34 -8.62 -1.78 24.79
N ASN A 35 -7.85 -2.08 25.83
CA ASN A 35 -7.02 -3.30 25.92
C ASN A 35 -5.91 -3.48 24.88
N GLY A 36 -5.21 -2.40 24.52
CA GLY A 36 -4.07 -2.49 23.58
C GLY A 36 -4.48 -2.60 22.11
N GLU A 37 -5.73 -2.32 21.81
CA GLU A 37 -6.20 -2.16 20.44
C GLU A 37 -5.93 -0.74 19.93
N TYR A 38 -5.74 -0.61 18.61
CA TYR A 38 -5.55 0.66 17.93
C TYR A 38 -6.57 0.78 16.81
N PHE A 39 -7.11 1.96 16.60
CA PHE A 39 -7.84 2.24 15.37
C PHE A 39 -6.88 2.54 14.25
N VAL A 40 -6.97 1.79 13.16
CA VAL A 40 -6.10 1.94 12.00
C VAL A 40 -6.92 2.09 10.73
N VAL A 41 -6.37 2.84 9.80
CA VAL A 41 -6.80 2.78 8.42
C VAL A 41 -5.87 1.83 7.67
N CYS A 42 -6.47 0.90 6.95
CA CYS A 42 -5.78 0.00 6.05
C CYS A 42 -5.87 0.56 4.64
N THR A 43 -4.74 0.79 4.02
CA THR A 43 -4.61 1.11 2.60
C THR A 43 -3.91 -0.04 1.90
N LEU A 44 -3.75 0.05 0.60
CA LEU A 44 -3.21 -1.03 -0.18
C LEU A 44 -2.12 -0.53 -1.11
N TYR A 45 -1.00 -1.24 -1.14
CA TYR A 45 0.04 -1.08 -2.14
C TYR A 45 0.34 -2.43 -2.80
N TYR A 46 0.97 -2.38 -3.95
CA TYR A 46 1.24 -3.56 -4.77
C TYR A 46 2.53 -3.38 -5.58
N THR A 47 3.03 -4.47 -6.14
CA THR A 47 4.11 -4.40 -7.10
C THR A 47 3.52 -4.38 -8.52
N PRO A 48 3.54 -3.23 -9.22
CA PRO A 48 3.04 -3.14 -10.58
C PRO A 48 3.83 -4.07 -11.50
N MET A 49 3.11 -4.74 -12.41
CA MET A 49 3.71 -5.59 -13.44
C MET A 49 3.81 -4.82 -14.74
N GLU A 50 5.00 -4.76 -15.34
CA GLU A 50 5.26 -4.04 -16.58
C GLU A 50 4.30 -4.43 -17.70
N SER A 51 3.93 -5.72 -17.79
CA SER A 51 3.02 -6.28 -18.79
C SER A 51 1.65 -5.60 -18.82
N GLY A 52 1.21 -5.02 -17.71
CA GLY A 52 -0.07 -4.33 -17.59
C GLY A 52 -0.10 -2.91 -18.14
N PHE A 53 1.05 -2.30 -18.40
CA PHE A 53 1.13 -0.89 -18.82
C PHE A 53 1.20 -0.76 -20.33
N THR A 54 0.07 -0.88 -20.98
CA THR A 54 -0.07 -0.78 -22.44
C THR A 54 -1.00 0.37 -22.84
N PHE A 55 -0.86 0.86 -24.07
CA PHE A 55 -1.75 1.91 -24.59
C PHE A 55 -3.21 1.42 -24.69
N GLU A 56 -3.44 0.14 -24.98
CA GLU A 56 -4.79 -0.44 -25.06
C GLU A 56 -5.51 -0.40 -23.71
N ARG A 57 -4.76 -0.38 -22.62
CA ARG A 57 -5.29 -0.22 -21.27
C ARG A 57 -5.37 1.23 -20.81
N GLY A 58 -5.06 2.18 -21.70
CA GLY A 58 -5.15 3.62 -21.42
C GLY A 58 -3.96 4.22 -20.69
N PHE A 59 -2.82 3.49 -20.60
CA PHE A 59 -1.60 4.01 -19.99
C PHE A 59 -0.71 4.74 -20.99
N ASP A 60 0.10 5.66 -20.52
CA ASP A 60 1.23 6.18 -21.28
C ASP A 60 2.35 5.14 -21.31
N ALA A 61 2.29 4.28 -22.32
CA ALA A 61 3.27 3.23 -22.55
C ALA A 61 4.48 3.71 -23.38
N THR A 62 4.67 5.02 -23.57
CA THR A 62 5.85 5.58 -24.26
C THR A 62 7.11 5.04 -23.62
N PRO A 63 8.02 4.40 -24.37
CA PRO A 63 9.25 3.84 -23.84
C PRO A 63 10.21 4.96 -23.41
N ILE A 64 10.53 5.02 -22.14
CA ILE A 64 11.52 5.97 -21.58
C ILE A 64 12.56 5.24 -20.75
N THR A 65 13.75 5.83 -20.66
CA THR A 65 14.79 5.39 -19.72
C THR A 65 14.94 6.40 -18.57
N ARG A 66 15.60 5.98 -17.52
CA ARG A 66 15.93 6.79 -16.33
C ARG A 66 17.32 6.39 -15.81
N PRO A 67 17.97 7.24 -14.99
CA PRO A 67 19.20 6.89 -14.31
C PRO A 67 19.11 5.54 -13.60
N GLY A 68 20.16 4.72 -13.73
CA GLY A 68 20.25 3.38 -13.16
C GLY A 68 19.62 2.25 -13.98
N LEU A 69 18.95 2.56 -15.10
CA LEU A 69 18.39 1.55 -16.00
C LEU A 69 19.31 1.18 -17.17
N HIS A 70 20.54 1.73 -17.22
CA HIS A 70 21.58 1.38 -18.20
C HIS A 70 21.09 1.41 -19.67
N GLY A 71 20.22 2.37 -20.01
CA GLY A 71 19.66 2.53 -21.35
C GLY A 71 18.42 1.66 -21.65
N HIS A 72 18.06 0.71 -20.80
CA HIS A 72 16.81 -0.01 -20.94
C HIS A 72 15.62 0.94 -20.85
N LYS A 73 14.61 0.69 -21.67
CA LYS A 73 13.43 1.54 -21.79
C LYS A 73 12.19 0.79 -21.30
N TYR A 74 11.35 1.49 -20.55
CA TYR A 74 10.13 0.95 -19.96
C TYR A 74 8.96 1.90 -20.19
N PRO A 75 7.71 1.43 -20.17
CA PRO A 75 6.53 2.27 -20.22
C PRO A 75 6.60 3.40 -19.18
N ARG A 76 6.31 4.63 -19.60
CA ARG A 76 6.41 5.80 -18.71
C ARG A 76 5.55 5.64 -17.46
N ASP A 77 4.30 5.18 -17.60
CA ASP A 77 3.42 5.00 -16.46
C ASP A 77 3.82 3.83 -15.56
N PHE A 78 4.48 2.79 -16.10
CA PHE A 78 5.11 1.76 -15.28
C PHE A 78 6.17 2.35 -14.35
N LEU A 79 7.10 3.14 -14.88
CA LEU A 79 8.13 3.79 -14.05
C LEU A 79 7.53 4.76 -13.03
N ARG A 80 6.45 5.47 -13.37
CA ARG A 80 5.71 6.31 -12.40
C ARG A 80 5.13 5.47 -11.28
N SER A 81 4.54 4.31 -11.59
CA SER A 81 4.00 3.39 -10.60
C SER A 81 5.11 2.80 -9.74
N VAL A 82 6.23 2.37 -10.31
CA VAL A 82 7.40 1.91 -9.54
C VAL A 82 7.92 2.99 -8.59
N LYS A 83 7.95 4.24 -9.03
CA LYS A 83 8.35 5.37 -8.18
C LYS A 83 7.42 5.54 -6.97
N LYS A 84 6.13 5.30 -7.15
CA LYS A 84 5.11 5.40 -6.10
C LYS A 84 5.13 4.20 -5.15
N GLU A 85 5.16 2.99 -5.72
CA GLU A 85 5.01 1.74 -4.99
C GLU A 85 6.34 1.15 -4.48
N GLY A 86 7.47 1.67 -4.99
CA GLY A 86 8.83 1.27 -4.61
C GLY A 86 9.45 0.20 -5.50
N PHE A 87 8.68 -0.74 -6.02
CA PHE A 87 9.12 -1.85 -6.87
C PHE A 87 8.21 -2.03 -8.07
N GLY A 88 8.74 -2.70 -9.12
CA GLY A 88 7.97 -3.17 -10.26
C GLY A 88 8.51 -4.48 -10.81
N ARG A 89 7.63 -5.38 -11.20
CA ARG A 89 7.94 -6.64 -11.86
C ARG A 89 8.20 -6.40 -13.34
N LEU A 90 9.33 -6.85 -13.83
CA LEU A 90 9.67 -6.80 -15.26
C LEU A 90 8.91 -7.87 -16.04
N ARG A 91 8.60 -7.59 -17.29
CA ARG A 91 8.06 -8.58 -18.23
C ARG A 91 9.10 -9.66 -18.52
N GLU A 92 10.33 -9.24 -18.79
CA GLU A 92 11.46 -10.11 -19.03
C GLU A 92 12.60 -9.77 -18.07
N PRO A 93 13.30 -10.76 -17.52
CA PRO A 93 14.46 -10.51 -16.67
C PRO A 93 15.57 -9.74 -17.39
N VAL A 94 16.19 -8.82 -16.70
CA VAL A 94 17.37 -8.08 -17.19
C VAL A 94 18.56 -8.42 -16.32
N ASN A 95 19.60 -8.99 -16.90
CA ASN A 95 20.82 -9.43 -16.18
C ASN A 95 20.52 -10.33 -14.97
N GLY A 96 19.52 -11.21 -15.10
CA GLY A 96 19.07 -12.11 -14.01
C GLY A 96 18.21 -11.44 -12.95
N HIS A 97 17.79 -10.21 -13.15
CA HIS A 97 16.89 -9.49 -12.25
C HIS A 97 15.47 -9.43 -12.82
N ASP A 98 14.52 -9.86 -12.04
CA ASP A 98 13.08 -9.84 -12.39
C ASP A 98 12.39 -8.53 -12.02
N TYR A 99 13.04 -7.65 -11.28
CA TYR A 99 12.43 -6.44 -10.73
C TYR A 99 13.28 -5.22 -10.96
N ILE A 100 12.62 -4.07 -11.00
CA ILE A 100 13.24 -2.78 -10.77
C ILE A 100 12.71 -2.20 -9.46
N ARG A 101 13.54 -1.40 -8.79
CA ARG A 101 13.18 -0.66 -7.59
C ARG A 101 13.45 0.82 -7.80
N TYR A 102 12.66 1.65 -7.14
CA TYR A 102 12.93 3.07 -7.03
C TYR A 102 14.05 3.32 -6.02
N ASN A 103 15.05 4.09 -6.41
CA ASN A 103 16.24 4.34 -5.60
C ASN A 103 16.35 5.80 -5.12
N GLY A 104 15.27 6.58 -5.28
CA GLY A 104 15.27 8.01 -4.96
C GLY A 104 15.76 8.89 -6.10
N GLY A 105 15.51 10.20 -6.02
CA GLY A 105 16.06 11.19 -6.97
C GLY A 105 15.76 10.92 -8.46
N ASP A 106 14.63 10.31 -8.77
CA ASP A 106 14.24 9.86 -10.13
C ASP A 106 15.13 8.74 -10.71
N SER A 107 15.87 8.05 -9.84
CA SER A 107 16.75 6.93 -10.17
C SER A 107 16.10 5.58 -9.84
N PHE A 108 16.53 4.57 -10.59
CA PHE A 108 16.06 3.18 -10.43
C PHE A 108 17.25 2.24 -10.37
N ALA A 109 17.01 1.00 -9.95
CA ALA A 109 18.01 -0.05 -10.01
C ALA A 109 17.32 -1.39 -10.30
N PHE A 110 17.99 -2.28 -11.02
CA PHE A 110 17.57 -3.66 -11.12
C PHE A 110 17.80 -4.36 -9.79
N GLY A 111 16.91 -5.28 -9.45
CA GLY A 111 16.95 -5.94 -8.15
C GLY A 111 16.22 -7.28 -8.11
N SER A 112 16.34 -7.89 -6.96
CA SER A 112 15.61 -9.09 -6.60
C SER A 112 14.18 -8.74 -6.12
N LYS A 113 13.50 -9.72 -5.53
CA LYS A 113 12.12 -9.60 -5.03
C LYS A 113 11.88 -8.35 -4.17
N PRO A 114 10.68 -7.78 -4.22
CA PRO A 114 10.29 -6.66 -3.37
C PRO A 114 10.58 -6.92 -1.90
N SER A 115 11.22 -5.96 -1.25
CA SER A 115 11.60 -6.09 0.15
C SER A 115 11.46 -4.75 0.87
N GLY A 116 11.02 -4.81 2.12
CA GLY A 116 11.12 -3.70 3.06
C GLY A 116 12.37 -3.83 3.93
N GLY A 117 12.61 -2.84 4.78
CA GLY A 117 13.75 -2.91 5.72
C GLY A 117 13.66 -4.03 6.76
N GLY A 118 12.54 -4.75 6.83
CA GLY A 118 12.31 -5.91 7.69
C GLY A 118 12.27 -7.26 6.97
N GLY A 119 12.59 -7.30 5.67
CA GLY A 119 12.63 -8.54 4.88
C GLY A 119 11.83 -8.50 3.58
N THR A 120 11.71 -9.65 2.94
CA THR A 120 10.94 -9.80 1.69
C THR A 120 9.45 -9.53 1.94
N LEU A 121 8.83 -8.83 1.00
CA LEU A 121 7.38 -8.60 1.02
C LEU A 121 6.65 -9.88 0.62
N VAL A 122 5.69 -10.28 1.44
CA VAL A 122 4.82 -11.44 1.20
C VAL A 122 3.40 -10.93 1.00
N ALA A 123 2.81 -11.28 -0.15
CA ALA A 123 1.45 -10.87 -0.50
C ALA A 123 0.43 -11.25 0.58
N ARG A 124 -0.48 -10.33 0.90
CA ARG A 124 -1.57 -10.53 1.87
C ARG A 124 -1.10 -10.90 3.29
N PHE A 125 0.15 -10.58 3.58
CA PHE A 125 0.76 -10.82 4.89
C PHE A 125 1.66 -9.65 5.32
N SER A 126 2.43 -9.08 4.41
CA SER A 126 3.29 -7.94 4.70
C SER A 126 2.52 -6.63 4.69
N ALA A 127 2.90 -5.71 5.57
CA ALA A 127 2.41 -4.35 5.56
C ALA A 127 3.53 -3.35 5.84
N ALA A 128 3.30 -2.10 5.45
CA ALA A 128 4.13 -0.97 5.79
C ALA A 128 3.42 -0.07 6.81
N ALA A 129 4.19 0.65 7.63
CA ALA A 129 3.68 1.66 8.55
C ALA A 129 4.56 2.92 8.52
N LYS A 130 4.05 4.02 9.09
CA LYS A 130 4.84 5.25 9.22
C LYS A 130 6.06 5.01 10.11
N PRO A 131 7.27 5.42 9.71
CA PRO A 131 8.46 5.28 10.55
C PRO A 131 8.33 6.11 11.84
N GLY A 132 9.00 5.64 12.91
CA GLY A 132 9.04 6.34 14.20
C GLY A 132 7.75 6.30 15.03
N GLN A 133 6.79 5.49 14.65
CA GLN A 133 5.53 5.29 15.36
C GLN A 133 5.65 4.16 16.39
N SER A 134 5.28 4.45 17.64
CA SER A 134 5.20 3.41 18.68
C SER A 134 4.01 2.49 18.42
N GLY A 135 4.16 1.20 18.66
CA GLY A 135 3.13 0.19 18.46
C GLY A 135 3.15 -0.41 17.05
N LEU A 136 2.96 0.36 16.00
CA LEU A 136 3.01 -0.11 14.61
C LEU A 136 4.42 0.07 14.03
N ARG A 137 5.38 -0.75 14.48
CA ARG A 137 6.79 -0.71 14.05
C ARG A 137 7.19 -1.97 13.31
N ARG A 138 8.29 -1.92 12.58
CA ARG A 138 8.86 -3.11 11.93
C ARG A 138 9.00 -4.28 12.90
N GLY A 139 8.71 -5.47 12.40
CA GLY A 139 8.77 -6.72 13.15
C GLY A 139 7.49 -7.07 13.89
N VAL A 140 6.60 -6.11 14.09
CA VAL A 140 5.33 -6.33 14.81
C VAL A 140 4.35 -7.06 13.92
N ALA A 141 3.72 -8.09 14.46
CA ALA A 141 2.55 -8.75 13.88
C ALA A 141 1.28 -8.11 14.46
N ILE A 142 0.30 -7.93 13.61
CA ILE A 142 -0.97 -7.30 13.96
C ILE A 142 -2.14 -8.08 13.36
N GLU A 143 -3.25 -8.07 14.07
CA GLU A 143 -4.54 -8.53 13.57
C GLU A 143 -5.48 -7.35 13.36
N THR A 144 -6.19 -7.33 12.24
CA THR A 144 -7.22 -6.35 11.88
C THR A 144 -8.53 -7.10 11.65
N PRO A 145 -9.35 -7.35 12.69
CA PRO A 145 -10.48 -8.28 12.63
C PRO A 145 -11.70 -7.79 11.82
N SER A 146 -11.55 -6.72 11.04
CA SER A 146 -12.60 -6.19 10.19
C SER A 146 -12.92 -7.12 9.01
N SER A 147 -14.21 -7.43 8.81
CA SER A 147 -14.66 -8.16 7.63
C SER A 147 -14.36 -7.41 6.33
N THR A 148 -14.48 -6.09 6.33
CA THR A 148 -14.14 -5.22 5.19
C THR A 148 -12.66 -5.32 4.84
N VAL A 149 -11.76 -5.34 5.84
CA VAL A 149 -10.32 -5.53 5.59
C VAL A 149 -10.06 -6.90 4.97
N ARG A 150 -10.71 -7.95 5.46
CA ARG A 150 -10.59 -9.29 4.88
C ARG A 150 -11.07 -9.34 3.44
N GLU A 151 -12.21 -8.74 3.16
CA GLU A 151 -12.81 -8.72 1.82
C GLU A 151 -11.94 -7.94 0.83
N VAL A 152 -11.51 -6.73 1.21
CA VAL A 152 -10.74 -5.84 0.32
C VAL A 152 -9.30 -6.30 0.13
N PHE A 153 -8.63 -6.74 1.22
CA PHE A 153 -7.19 -7.02 1.19
C PHE A 153 -6.85 -8.52 1.26
N GLY A 154 -7.85 -9.37 1.43
CA GLY A 154 -7.68 -10.83 1.42
C GLY A 154 -7.01 -11.40 2.67
N SER A 155 -6.80 -10.59 3.71
CA SER A 155 -6.21 -11.02 4.99
C SER A 155 -6.67 -10.13 6.14
N THR A 156 -6.56 -10.65 7.35
CA THR A 156 -6.72 -9.88 8.58
C THR A 156 -5.47 -9.92 9.47
N ARG A 157 -4.42 -10.65 9.03
CA ARG A 157 -3.16 -10.75 9.78
C ARG A 157 -2.03 -10.19 8.96
N TRP A 158 -1.27 -9.29 9.57
CA TRP A 158 -0.22 -8.53 8.90
C TRP A 158 1.04 -8.52 9.74
N LYS A 159 2.17 -8.57 9.08
CA LYS A 159 3.47 -8.28 9.68
C LYS A 159 4.00 -6.97 9.10
N ILE A 160 4.34 -6.04 9.98
CA ILE A 160 4.97 -4.79 9.55
C ILE A 160 6.42 -5.08 9.18
N VAL A 161 6.71 -5.12 7.90
CA VAL A 161 8.06 -5.40 7.36
C VAL A 161 8.68 -4.18 6.67
N ASP A 162 7.86 -3.20 6.36
CA ASP A 162 8.30 -2.02 5.63
C ASP A 162 7.87 -0.72 6.31
N THR A 163 8.38 0.41 5.81
CA THR A 163 8.00 1.73 6.28
C THR A 163 7.84 2.68 5.10
N GLY A 164 6.74 3.44 5.09
CA GLY A 164 6.47 4.47 4.09
C GLY A 164 6.52 5.87 4.68
N GLY A 165 7.40 6.73 4.18
CA GLY A 165 7.51 8.12 4.64
C GLY A 165 6.23 8.94 4.39
N GLY A 166 5.49 8.62 3.33
CA GLY A 166 4.21 9.25 2.97
C GLY A 166 3.01 8.74 3.75
N LEU A 167 3.16 7.68 4.56
CA LEU A 167 2.07 7.15 5.35
C LEU A 167 1.72 8.09 6.52
N ARG A 168 0.45 8.11 6.90
CA ARG A 168 -0.03 8.82 8.07
C ARG A 168 0.16 7.99 9.34
N ARG A 169 0.07 8.63 10.49
CA ARG A 169 0.01 7.90 11.77
C ARG A 169 -1.22 7.01 11.77
N TRP A 170 -1.07 5.80 12.34
CA TRP A 170 -2.15 4.80 12.43
C TRP A 170 -2.70 4.33 11.07
N GLN A 171 -1.92 4.50 10.04
CA GLN A 171 -2.12 3.88 8.74
C GLN A 171 -1.21 2.66 8.62
N ILE A 172 -1.78 1.57 8.16
CA ILE A 172 -1.04 0.42 7.65
C ILE A 172 -1.32 0.28 6.16
N ASP A 173 -0.28 0.09 5.40
CA ASP A 173 -0.37 -0.11 3.96
C ASP A 173 -0.14 -1.59 3.67
N CYS A 174 -1.21 -2.28 3.29
CA CYS A 174 -1.25 -3.73 3.15
C CYS A 174 -0.70 -4.14 1.79
N TYR A 175 0.32 -4.99 1.77
CA TYR A 175 0.91 -5.46 0.52
C TYR A 175 0.03 -6.52 -0.13
N TYR A 176 -0.54 -6.20 -1.27
CA TYR A 176 -1.41 -7.11 -2.01
C TYR A 176 -0.63 -8.18 -2.78
N GLY A 177 0.55 -7.84 -3.28
CA GLY A 177 1.37 -8.68 -4.14
C GLY A 177 1.64 -8.05 -5.48
N GLU A 178 2.00 -8.88 -6.46
CA GLU A 178 2.17 -8.46 -7.85
C GLU A 178 0.82 -8.39 -8.54
N ASP A 179 0.57 -7.32 -9.30
CA ASP A 179 -0.70 -7.14 -9.98
C ASP A 179 -0.57 -6.27 -11.23
N GLU A 180 -1.35 -6.62 -12.26
CA GLU A 180 -1.50 -5.82 -13.46
C GLU A 180 -2.61 -4.77 -13.26
N PRO A 181 -2.36 -3.50 -13.59
CA PRO A 181 -3.40 -2.49 -13.50
C PRO A 181 -4.49 -2.69 -14.57
N LEU A 182 -5.75 -2.46 -14.21
CA LEU A 182 -6.87 -2.49 -15.16
C LEU A 182 -6.93 -1.24 -16.06
N GLY A 183 -6.33 -0.15 -15.61
CA GLY A 183 -6.32 1.14 -16.27
C GLY A 183 -5.76 2.20 -15.32
N PRO A 184 -5.57 3.45 -15.76
CA PRO A 184 -5.02 4.51 -14.93
C PRO A 184 -5.72 4.61 -13.57
N GLY A 185 -4.96 4.54 -12.48
CA GLY A 185 -5.48 4.57 -11.11
C GLY A 185 -6.26 3.33 -10.66
N ARG A 186 -6.24 2.25 -11.44
CA ARG A 186 -6.91 0.98 -11.12
C ARG A 186 -5.91 -0.18 -11.16
N PHE A 187 -6.19 -1.23 -10.39
CA PHE A 187 -5.49 -2.51 -10.46
C PHE A 187 -6.49 -3.65 -10.21
N MET A 188 -6.15 -4.87 -10.61
CA MET A 188 -7.09 -6.01 -10.66
C MET A 188 -7.54 -6.47 -9.27
N ALA A 189 -6.74 -6.22 -8.28
CA ALA A 189 -6.95 -6.64 -6.90
C ALA A 189 -8.20 -6.08 -6.23
N ARG A 190 -8.79 -5.02 -6.76
CA ARG A 190 -9.99 -4.41 -6.17
C ARG A 190 -11.22 -5.24 -6.49
N PRO A 191 -12.03 -5.64 -5.50
CA PRO A 191 -13.35 -6.18 -5.73
C PRO A 191 -14.17 -5.24 -6.61
N ARG A 192 -14.92 -5.78 -7.57
CA ARG A 192 -15.79 -4.99 -8.44
C ARG A 192 -16.78 -4.19 -7.59
N GLY A 193 -16.88 -2.88 -7.84
CA GLY A 193 -17.84 -2.01 -7.16
C GLY A 193 -17.34 -1.42 -5.83
N THR A 194 -16.16 -1.76 -5.34
CA THR A 194 -15.60 -1.04 -4.20
C THR A 194 -15.03 0.29 -4.65
N THR A 195 -15.56 1.37 -4.09
CA THR A 195 -15.05 2.73 -4.26
C THR A 195 -13.95 3.05 -3.25
N PHE A 196 -13.65 2.13 -2.34
CA PHE A 196 -12.74 2.35 -1.22
C PHE A 196 -11.32 1.93 -1.56
N GLU A 197 -10.39 2.88 -1.46
CA GLU A 197 -8.94 2.63 -1.45
C GLU A 197 -8.44 2.26 -0.06
N TYR A 198 -9.33 2.23 0.93
CA TYR A 198 -9.02 2.01 2.34
C TYR A 198 -10.18 1.33 3.08
N ALA A 199 -9.84 0.67 4.16
CA ALA A 199 -10.79 0.13 5.11
C ALA A 199 -10.34 0.46 6.54
N TYR A 200 -11.29 0.55 7.45
CA TYR A 200 -11.00 0.82 8.87
C TYR A 200 -11.08 -0.45 9.68
N SER A 201 -10.21 -0.57 10.67
CA SER A 201 -10.24 -1.69 11.60
C SER A 201 -9.67 -1.30 12.96
N ASN A 202 -10.08 -2.02 13.98
CA ASN A 202 -9.23 -2.16 15.16
C ASN A 202 -8.01 -2.99 14.77
N ALA A 203 -6.84 -2.65 15.31
CA ALA A 203 -5.64 -3.45 15.17
C ALA A 203 -5.22 -3.93 16.56
N ARG A 204 -4.99 -5.23 16.67
CA ARG A 204 -4.40 -5.87 17.84
C ARG A 204 -2.96 -6.24 17.53
N ILE A 205 -2.06 -5.86 18.43
CA ILE A 205 -0.68 -6.31 18.34
C ILE A 205 -0.63 -7.74 18.86
N GLU A 206 -0.21 -8.67 18.03
CA GLU A 206 0.09 -10.04 18.45
C GLU A 206 1.35 -10.02 19.33
N LYS A 207 1.24 -10.63 20.51
CA LYS A 207 2.36 -10.73 21.47
C LYS A 207 3.27 -11.91 21.15
#